data_8477ca31556a9c7da806ce3bd7695c50
#
_entry.id   8477ca31556a9c7da806ce3bd7695c50
#
_cell.length_a   1.000
_cell.length_b   1.000
_cell.length_c   1.000
_cell.angle_alpha   90.00
_cell.angle_beta   90.00
_cell.angle_gamma   90.00
#
_symmetry.space_group_name_H-M   'P 1'
#
loop_
_entity.id
_entity.type
_entity.pdbx_description
1 polymer ?
#
loop_
_entity_poly.entity_id
_entity_poly.type
_entity_poly.pdbx_seq_one_letter_code
_entity_poly.pdbx_strand_id
1 'polypeptide(L)'
;AQRENQNPADHIRIHGVVTQGGLAENIIPDKAVLSLLVRARTLRAMEQAAAMTERCARGAAIAFGGKVSVRGTPGYLPLRQSPLLLQVHRNNFAQVAPGTLFAELPHRGSSTDLGDISSIMPALHPYSGGAAGTPHEDDFVITDPEAAYVASAKLLALDTIDLLWGDGCDARALAAEKPLLTRDAYRRRFD
;
A
#
# COMPACT_ATOMS: atom_id res chain seq x y z
N ALA A 1 -10.64 6.16 -22.63
CA ALA A 1 -9.52 7.14 -22.45
C ALA A 1 -8.61 6.77 -21.29
N GLN A 2 -9.13 6.32 -20.13
CA GLN A 2 -8.27 5.94 -18.99
C GLN A 2 -7.47 4.65 -19.25
N ARG A 3 -8.05 3.66 -19.93
CA ARG A 3 -7.37 2.36 -20.17
C ARG A 3 -6.14 2.47 -21.07
N GLU A 4 -6.18 3.36 -22.04
CA GLU A 4 -5.10 3.53 -23.04
C GLU A 4 -3.90 4.30 -22.50
N ASN A 5 -4.07 5.04 -21.40
CA ASN A 5 -3.02 5.84 -20.76
C ASN A 5 -2.41 5.16 -19.51
N GLN A 6 -2.71 3.88 -19.25
CA GLN A 6 -2.18 3.14 -18.12
C GLN A 6 -1.06 2.20 -18.58
N ASN A 7 0.11 2.32 -17.92
CA ASN A 7 1.14 1.30 -18.03
C ASN A 7 0.73 0.10 -17.15
N PRO A 8 0.59 -1.12 -17.70
CA PRO A 8 0.26 -2.31 -16.91
C PRO A 8 1.21 -2.57 -15.73
N ALA A 9 2.49 -2.20 -15.86
CA ALA A 9 3.49 -2.34 -14.81
C ALA A 9 3.22 -1.44 -13.58
N ASP A 10 2.42 -0.40 -13.72
CA ASP A 10 2.05 0.50 -12.63
C ASP A 10 0.94 -0.06 -11.73
N HIS A 11 0.29 -1.14 -12.16
CA HIS A 11 -0.81 -1.79 -11.42
C HIS A 11 -1.87 -0.79 -10.92
N ILE A 12 -2.23 0.19 -11.74
CA ILE A 12 -3.21 1.20 -11.39
C ILE A 12 -4.59 0.55 -11.22
N ARG A 13 -5.24 0.88 -10.10
CA ARG A 13 -6.62 0.49 -9.81
C ARG A 13 -7.42 1.70 -9.38
N ILE A 14 -8.57 1.90 -10.03
CA ILE A 14 -9.52 2.96 -9.69
C ILE A 14 -10.84 2.27 -9.41
N HIS A 15 -11.27 2.34 -8.16
CA HIS A 15 -12.54 1.81 -7.68
C HIS A 15 -13.45 2.96 -7.33
N GLY A 16 -14.74 2.81 -7.54
CA GLY A 16 -15.68 3.87 -7.23
C GLY A 16 -17.07 3.38 -6.92
N VAL A 17 -17.77 4.20 -6.15
CA VAL A 17 -19.19 4.01 -5.82
C VAL A 17 -19.90 5.35 -5.92
N VAL A 18 -21.10 5.34 -6.51
CA VAL A 18 -22.01 6.49 -6.47
C VAL A 18 -22.67 6.51 -5.09
N THR A 19 -22.30 7.47 -4.25
CA THR A 19 -22.85 7.60 -2.89
C THR A 19 -24.13 8.45 -2.85
N GLN A 20 -24.34 9.28 -3.89
CA GLN A 20 -25.57 10.03 -4.12
C GLN A 20 -25.77 10.15 -5.63
N GLY A 21 -26.88 9.62 -6.15
CA GLY A 21 -27.12 9.55 -7.60
C GLY A 21 -28.49 10.07 -8.05
N GLY A 22 -29.34 10.51 -7.13
CA GLY A 22 -30.71 10.97 -7.42
C GLY A 22 -31.74 10.38 -6.45
N LEU A 23 -33.00 10.75 -6.61
CA LEU A 23 -34.11 10.31 -5.78
C LEU A 23 -35.12 9.45 -6.54
N ALA A 24 -35.23 9.63 -7.85
CA ALA A 24 -36.12 8.85 -8.72
C ALA A 24 -35.55 8.82 -10.13
N GLU A 25 -35.92 7.80 -10.90
CA GLU A 25 -35.41 7.54 -12.25
C GLU A 25 -35.81 8.60 -13.28
N ASN A 26 -36.90 9.32 -13.05
CA ASN A 26 -37.44 10.38 -13.93
C ASN A 26 -37.10 11.79 -13.48
N ILE A 27 -36.24 11.95 -12.45
CA ILE A 27 -35.82 13.25 -11.92
C ILE A 27 -34.32 13.39 -12.11
N ILE A 28 -33.89 14.41 -12.86
CA ILE A 28 -32.51 14.77 -13.02
C ILE A 28 -32.01 15.32 -11.66
N PRO A 29 -30.99 14.72 -11.03
CA PRO A 29 -30.48 15.17 -9.76
C PRO A 29 -29.74 16.52 -9.91
N ASP A 30 -29.97 17.42 -8.98
CA ASP A 30 -29.22 18.68 -8.85
C ASP A 30 -27.77 18.43 -8.36
N LYS A 31 -27.54 17.31 -7.70
CA LYS A 31 -26.25 16.89 -7.18
C LYS A 31 -26.07 15.38 -7.23
N ALA A 32 -24.94 14.93 -7.76
CA ALA A 32 -24.47 13.54 -7.63
C ALA A 32 -23.10 13.53 -6.94
N VAL A 33 -22.83 12.47 -6.18
CA VAL A 33 -21.54 12.27 -5.48
C VAL A 33 -20.98 10.91 -5.86
N LEU A 34 -19.75 10.93 -6.34
CA LEU A 34 -18.95 9.76 -6.67
C LEU A 34 -17.73 9.72 -5.74
N SER A 35 -17.62 8.65 -4.95
CA SER A 35 -16.43 8.37 -4.14
C SER A 35 -15.50 7.46 -4.92
N LEU A 36 -14.23 7.85 -5.05
CA LEU A 36 -13.21 7.10 -5.79
C LEU A 36 -12.00 6.78 -4.92
N LEU A 37 -11.48 5.59 -5.08
CA LEU A 37 -10.22 5.15 -4.49
C LEU A 37 -9.23 4.84 -5.61
N VAL A 38 -8.10 5.54 -5.62
CA VAL A 38 -7.02 5.38 -6.59
C VAL A 38 -5.85 4.69 -5.92
N ARG A 39 -5.40 3.58 -6.48
CA ARG A 39 -4.24 2.82 -6.03
C ARG A 39 -3.27 2.59 -7.18
N ALA A 40 -1.99 2.50 -6.89
CA ALA A 40 -0.96 2.12 -7.86
C ALA A 40 0.26 1.51 -7.15
N ARG A 41 1.16 0.91 -7.92
CA ARG A 41 2.39 0.30 -7.39
C ARG A 41 3.38 1.33 -6.84
N THR A 42 3.41 2.54 -7.39
CA THR A 42 4.33 3.61 -7.01
C THR A 42 3.58 4.90 -6.70
N LEU A 43 4.15 5.74 -5.85
CA LEU A 43 3.60 7.05 -5.52
C LEU A 43 3.37 7.89 -6.78
N ARG A 44 4.36 7.93 -7.68
CA ARG A 44 4.27 8.67 -8.94
C ARG A 44 3.09 8.21 -9.80
N ALA A 45 2.93 6.90 -9.97
CA ALA A 45 1.82 6.34 -10.77
C ALA A 45 0.47 6.63 -10.12
N MET A 46 0.39 6.57 -8.78
CA MET A 46 -0.82 6.90 -8.03
C MET A 46 -1.22 8.37 -8.22
N GLU A 47 -0.27 9.30 -8.11
CA GLU A 47 -0.50 10.73 -8.31
C GLU A 47 -0.91 11.06 -9.75
N GLN A 48 -0.27 10.44 -10.73
CA GLN A 48 -0.65 10.58 -12.13
C GLN A 48 -2.06 10.08 -12.41
N ALA A 49 -2.43 8.93 -11.83
CA ALA A 49 -3.77 8.36 -11.96
C ALA A 49 -4.83 9.23 -11.28
N ALA A 50 -4.54 9.76 -10.10
CA ALA A 50 -5.43 10.68 -9.39
C ALA A 50 -5.68 11.96 -10.21
N ALA A 51 -4.61 12.59 -10.70
CA ALA A 51 -4.71 13.78 -11.55
C ALA A 51 -5.45 13.51 -12.87
N MET A 52 -5.27 12.33 -13.47
CA MET A 52 -6.02 11.92 -14.65
C MET A 52 -7.52 11.76 -14.35
N THR A 53 -7.85 11.12 -13.23
CA THR A 53 -9.22 10.92 -12.77
C THR A 53 -9.92 12.27 -12.54
N GLU A 54 -9.24 13.22 -11.91
CA GLU A 54 -9.75 14.58 -11.71
C GLU A 54 -10.00 15.28 -13.05
N ARG A 55 -9.07 15.22 -14.01
CA ARG A 55 -9.27 15.79 -15.35
C ARG A 55 -10.49 15.19 -16.06
N CYS A 56 -10.71 13.87 -15.93
CA CYS A 56 -11.88 13.22 -16.49
C CYS A 56 -13.20 13.75 -15.87
N ALA A 57 -13.24 13.92 -14.55
CA ALA A 57 -14.40 14.48 -13.87
C ALA A 57 -14.68 15.92 -14.30
N ARG A 58 -13.65 16.75 -14.41
CA ARG A 58 -13.77 18.15 -14.89
C ARG A 58 -14.22 18.19 -16.36
N GLY A 59 -13.63 17.35 -17.22
CA GLY A 59 -14.03 17.27 -18.64
C GLY A 59 -15.49 16.83 -18.81
N ALA A 60 -15.94 15.83 -18.04
CA ALA A 60 -17.33 15.41 -18.06
C ALA A 60 -18.28 16.53 -17.61
N ALA A 61 -17.96 17.26 -16.54
CA ALA A 61 -18.78 18.38 -16.09
C ALA A 61 -18.90 19.47 -17.17
N ILE A 62 -17.81 19.81 -17.85
CA ILE A 62 -17.83 20.78 -18.96
C ILE A 62 -18.70 20.28 -20.10
N ALA A 63 -18.55 19.00 -20.49
CA ALA A 63 -19.29 18.42 -21.61
C ALA A 63 -20.82 18.45 -21.43
N PHE A 64 -21.28 18.37 -20.17
CA PHE A 64 -22.72 18.38 -19.83
C PHE A 64 -23.19 19.70 -19.22
N GLY A 65 -22.39 20.77 -19.28
CA GLY A 65 -22.75 22.08 -18.73
C GLY A 65 -22.90 22.13 -17.21
N GLY A 66 -22.35 21.13 -16.51
CA GLY A 66 -22.38 21.01 -15.06
C GLY A 66 -21.16 21.66 -14.37
N LYS A 67 -21.16 21.58 -13.05
CA LYS A 67 -20.03 21.98 -12.20
C LYS A 67 -19.53 20.77 -11.42
N VAL A 68 -18.22 20.66 -11.20
CA VAL A 68 -17.63 19.63 -10.36
C VAL A 68 -16.76 20.25 -9.29
N SER A 69 -16.86 19.74 -8.06
CA SER A 69 -15.95 19.98 -6.97
C SER A 69 -15.23 18.65 -6.65
N VAL A 70 -13.92 18.65 -6.70
CA VAL A 70 -13.11 17.49 -6.36
C VAL A 70 -12.45 17.74 -5.00
N ARG A 71 -12.59 16.78 -4.10
CA ARG A 71 -11.90 16.78 -2.80
C ARG A 71 -11.05 15.52 -2.75
N GLY A 72 -9.76 15.64 -2.52
CA GLY A 72 -8.85 14.52 -2.32
C GLY A 72 -8.46 14.42 -0.86
N THR A 73 -8.51 13.21 -0.31
CA THR A 73 -7.93 12.86 0.99
C THR A 73 -6.80 11.89 0.75
N PRO A 74 -5.60 12.11 1.31
CA PRO A 74 -4.53 11.12 1.23
C PRO A 74 -5.00 9.82 1.86
N GLY A 75 -4.80 8.70 1.15
CA GLY A 75 -4.85 7.37 1.71
C GLY A 75 -3.44 6.87 1.98
N TYR A 76 -3.31 5.61 2.40
CA TYR A 76 -2.00 4.99 2.60
C TYR A 76 -1.19 4.97 1.30
N LEU A 77 0.09 5.29 1.43
CA LEU A 77 1.03 5.29 0.31
C LEU A 77 1.37 3.84 -0.12
N PRO A 78 1.84 3.66 -1.36
CA PRO A 78 2.31 2.34 -1.81
C PRO A 78 3.47 1.84 -0.97
N LEU A 79 3.39 0.59 -0.53
CA LEU A 79 4.45 -0.07 0.24
C LEU A 79 5.73 -0.19 -0.59
N ARG A 80 6.85 0.23 0.00
CA ARG A 80 8.20 0.09 -0.54
C ARG A 80 9.05 -0.69 0.45
N GLN A 81 9.35 -1.93 0.14
CA GLN A 81 10.17 -2.77 1.01
C GLN A 81 11.66 -2.48 0.81
N SER A 82 12.44 -2.42 1.91
CA SER A 82 13.89 -2.30 1.86
C SER A 82 14.51 -3.63 1.42
N PRO A 83 15.36 -3.63 0.36
CA PRO A 83 16.04 -4.85 -0.08
C PRO A 83 16.98 -5.43 0.98
N LEU A 84 17.64 -4.57 1.77
CA LEU A 84 18.53 -5.01 2.83
C LEU A 84 17.77 -5.72 3.95
N LEU A 85 16.67 -5.13 4.44
CA LEU A 85 15.80 -5.78 5.42
C LEU A 85 15.22 -7.09 4.90
N LEU A 86 14.84 -7.15 3.63
CA LEU A 86 14.34 -8.37 3.01
C LEU A 86 15.41 -9.46 2.98
N GLN A 87 16.67 -9.11 2.70
CA GLN A 87 17.77 -10.06 2.67
C GLN A 87 18.08 -10.60 4.07
N VAL A 88 18.15 -9.74 5.10
CA VAL A 88 18.34 -10.14 6.51
C VAL A 88 17.22 -11.09 6.93
N HIS A 89 15.99 -10.70 6.70
CA HIS A 89 14.80 -11.51 7.04
C HIS A 89 14.79 -12.88 6.33
N ARG A 90 15.17 -12.93 5.06
CA ARG A 90 15.27 -14.19 4.31
C ARG A 90 16.30 -15.13 4.90
N ASN A 91 17.47 -14.60 5.29
CA ASN A 91 18.53 -15.39 5.89
C ASN A 91 18.08 -16.00 7.22
N ASN A 92 17.39 -15.23 8.05
CA ASN A 92 16.84 -15.66 9.33
C ASN A 92 15.68 -16.65 9.15
N PHE A 93 14.84 -16.43 8.14
CA PHE A 93 13.75 -17.34 7.82
C PHE A 93 14.25 -18.75 7.52
N ALA A 94 15.36 -18.88 6.78
CA ALA A 94 15.95 -20.17 6.48
C ALA A 94 16.43 -20.94 7.74
N GLN A 95 16.77 -20.21 8.81
CA GLN A 95 17.17 -20.78 10.10
C GLN A 95 15.97 -21.13 10.99
N VAL A 96 14.96 -20.28 11.03
CA VAL A 96 13.77 -20.43 11.90
C VAL A 96 12.79 -21.46 11.33
N ALA A 97 12.64 -21.52 10.02
CA ALA A 97 11.71 -22.41 9.33
C ALA A 97 12.40 -23.21 8.21
N PRO A 98 13.37 -24.07 8.55
CA PRO A 98 14.11 -24.84 7.56
C PRO A 98 13.19 -25.74 6.73
N GLY A 99 13.39 -25.73 5.41
CA GLY A 99 12.56 -26.50 4.48
C GLY A 99 11.22 -25.84 4.11
N THR A 100 10.87 -24.72 4.73
CA THR A 100 9.69 -23.94 4.35
C THR A 100 10.02 -22.99 3.21
N LEU A 101 9.11 -22.86 2.24
CA LEU A 101 9.29 -21.96 1.11
C LEU A 101 9.20 -20.49 1.55
N PHE A 102 10.27 -19.73 1.33
CA PHE A 102 10.23 -18.28 1.37
C PHE A 102 9.77 -17.76 0.00
N ALA A 103 8.54 -17.25 -0.07
CA ALA A 103 7.98 -16.75 -1.31
C ALA A 103 8.01 -15.20 -1.36
N GLU A 104 8.59 -14.64 -2.41
CA GLU A 104 8.39 -13.24 -2.75
C GLU A 104 7.10 -13.10 -3.55
N LEU A 105 6.13 -12.44 -2.97
CA LEU A 105 4.85 -12.23 -3.61
C LEU A 105 4.91 -11.02 -4.56
N PRO A 106 4.29 -11.10 -5.75
CA PRO A 106 4.17 -9.95 -6.62
C PRO A 106 3.35 -8.86 -5.92
N HIS A 107 3.45 -7.63 -6.46
CA HIS A 107 2.67 -6.52 -5.93
C HIS A 107 1.18 -6.89 -5.86
N ARG A 108 0.62 -6.84 -4.66
CA ARG A 108 -0.82 -7.00 -4.40
C ARG A 108 -1.47 -5.62 -4.30
N GLY A 109 -2.70 -5.49 -4.77
CA GLY A 109 -3.42 -4.21 -4.69
C GLY A 109 -3.95 -3.88 -3.29
N SER A 110 -3.50 -4.58 -2.25
CA SER A 110 -3.79 -4.26 -0.85
C SER A 110 -3.05 -2.99 -0.43
N SER A 111 -3.54 -2.32 0.60
CA SER A 111 -2.89 -1.19 1.23
C SER A 111 -2.68 -1.45 2.71
N THR A 112 -1.64 -0.84 3.26
CA THR A 112 -1.25 -0.91 4.66
C THR A 112 -0.66 0.45 5.06
N ASP A 113 -0.83 0.84 6.32
CA ASP A 113 -0.20 2.03 6.92
C ASP A 113 1.34 1.98 6.86
N LEU A 114 1.92 0.77 6.79
CA LEU A 114 3.36 0.61 6.58
C LEU A 114 3.84 1.19 5.23
N GLY A 115 2.94 1.42 4.27
CA GLY A 115 3.24 2.17 3.06
C GLY A 115 3.72 3.60 3.36
N ASP A 116 3.09 4.26 4.33
CA ASP A 116 3.47 5.59 4.78
C ASP A 116 4.84 5.57 5.45
N ILE A 117 5.07 4.64 6.38
CA ILE A 117 6.35 4.45 7.06
C ILE A 117 7.47 4.17 6.06
N SER A 118 7.24 3.25 5.11
CA SER A 118 8.23 2.88 4.09
C SER A 118 8.58 4.00 3.12
N SER A 119 7.77 5.06 3.10
CA SER A 119 8.05 6.26 2.31
C SER A 119 9.04 7.21 2.97
N ILE A 120 9.16 7.16 4.31
CA ILE A 120 10.02 8.07 5.09
C ILE A 120 11.20 7.38 5.77
N MET A 121 11.22 6.04 5.80
CA MET A 121 12.34 5.25 6.34
C MET A 121 12.33 3.84 5.74
N PRO A 122 13.44 3.10 5.79
CA PRO A 122 13.45 1.69 5.41
C PRO A 122 12.44 0.87 6.22
N ALA A 123 11.68 0.02 5.55
CA ALA A 123 10.69 -0.83 6.18
C ALA A 123 10.57 -2.18 5.45
N LEU A 124 10.09 -3.19 6.16
CA LEU A 124 9.76 -4.51 5.65
C LEU A 124 8.41 -4.93 6.21
N HIS A 125 7.56 -5.51 5.36
CA HIS A 125 6.26 -6.05 5.76
C HIS A 125 6.18 -7.54 5.37
N PRO A 126 6.74 -8.43 6.18
CA PRO A 126 6.65 -9.86 5.92
C PRO A 126 5.26 -10.38 6.30
N TYR A 127 4.88 -11.49 5.67
CA TYR A 127 3.73 -12.29 6.06
C TYR A 127 4.21 -13.60 6.65
N SER A 128 3.58 -14.06 7.73
CA SER A 128 3.78 -15.39 8.29
C SER A 128 2.61 -16.31 7.96
N GLY A 129 2.85 -17.61 8.00
CA GLY A 129 1.82 -18.62 7.95
C GLY A 129 1.07 -18.79 9.27
N GLY A 130 0.31 -19.87 9.40
CA GLY A 130 -0.34 -20.27 10.64
C GLY A 130 -1.77 -19.76 10.79
N ALA A 131 -2.37 -19.17 9.77
CA ALA A 131 -3.77 -18.78 9.73
C ALA A 131 -4.53 -19.51 8.62
N ALA A 132 -5.83 -19.70 8.81
CA ALA A 132 -6.78 -20.19 7.82
C ALA A 132 -7.97 -19.22 7.71
N GLY A 133 -8.78 -19.39 6.67
CA GLY A 133 -9.92 -18.50 6.38
C GLY A 133 -9.56 -17.31 5.51
N THR A 134 -10.50 -16.41 5.33
CA THR A 134 -10.39 -15.22 4.49
C THR A 134 -10.04 -14.01 5.34
N PRO A 135 -8.97 -13.25 5.05
CA PRO A 135 -8.66 -12.04 5.80
C PRO A 135 -9.86 -11.06 5.83
N HIS A 136 -10.19 -10.56 7.03
CA HIS A 136 -11.32 -9.67 7.33
C HIS A 136 -12.71 -10.32 7.35
N GLU A 137 -12.79 -11.64 7.20
CA GLU A 137 -14.03 -12.39 7.36
C GLU A 137 -14.05 -13.07 8.74
N ASP A 138 -15.22 -13.55 9.15
CA ASP A 138 -15.45 -14.16 10.45
C ASP A 138 -14.88 -15.60 10.57
N ASP A 139 -14.51 -16.19 9.45
CA ASP A 139 -13.85 -17.50 9.37
C ASP A 139 -12.32 -17.42 9.55
N PHE A 140 -11.74 -16.19 9.67
CA PHE A 140 -10.30 -16.04 9.84
C PHE A 140 -9.84 -16.43 11.23
N VAL A 141 -9.03 -17.49 11.32
CA VAL A 141 -8.56 -18.06 12.59
C VAL A 141 -7.09 -18.46 12.53
N ILE A 142 -6.40 -18.39 13.67
CA ILE A 142 -5.05 -18.94 13.82
C ILE A 142 -5.16 -20.44 14.05
N THR A 143 -4.60 -21.23 13.14
CA THR A 143 -4.62 -22.70 13.18
C THR A 143 -3.29 -23.29 13.59
N ASP A 144 -2.19 -22.56 13.45
CA ASP A 144 -0.84 -22.95 13.88
C ASP A 144 -0.19 -21.79 14.65
N PRO A 145 -0.33 -21.73 15.98
CA PRO A 145 0.26 -20.68 16.82
C PRO A 145 1.79 -20.64 16.77
N GLU A 146 2.47 -21.78 16.57
CA GLU A 146 3.94 -21.82 16.45
C GLU A 146 4.39 -21.04 15.21
N ALA A 147 3.78 -21.30 14.05
CA ALA A 147 4.09 -20.57 12.82
C ALA A 147 3.67 -19.10 12.89
N ALA A 148 2.47 -18.82 13.43
CA ALA A 148 1.93 -17.46 13.45
C ALA A 148 2.62 -16.54 14.45
N TYR A 149 2.91 -17.02 15.65
CA TYR A 149 3.41 -16.18 16.74
C TYR A 149 4.88 -16.42 17.06
N VAL A 150 5.26 -17.68 17.31
CA VAL A 150 6.60 -17.99 17.81
C VAL A 150 7.65 -17.80 16.72
N ALA A 151 7.40 -18.34 15.53
CA ALA A 151 8.32 -18.16 14.40
C ALA A 151 8.45 -16.68 14.01
N SER A 152 7.34 -15.94 13.99
CA SER A 152 7.34 -14.49 13.71
C SER A 152 8.14 -13.71 14.77
N ALA A 153 7.98 -14.03 16.05
CA ALA A 153 8.74 -13.38 17.12
C ALA A 153 10.24 -13.69 17.04
N LYS A 154 10.60 -14.96 16.77
CA LYS A 154 11.99 -15.37 16.54
C LYS A 154 12.62 -14.60 15.38
N LEU A 155 11.90 -14.47 14.26
CA LEU A 155 12.37 -13.74 13.08
C LEU A 155 12.64 -12.27 13.40
N LEU A 156 11.70 -11.57 14.03
CA LEU A 156 11.89 -10.17 14.41
C LEU A 156 13.07 -9.97 15.39
N ALA A 157 13.24 -10.90 16.32
CA ALA A 157 14.37 -10.87 17.25
C ALA A 157 15.71 -11.07 16.52
N LEU A 158 15.81 -12.07 15.65
CA LEU A 158 17.03 -12.33 14.86
C LEU A 158 17.34 -11.19 13.90
N ASP A 159 16.33 -10.66 13.19
CA ASP A 159 16.50 -9.49 12.31
C ASP A 159 17.08 -8.31 13.10
N THR A 160 16.57 -8.07 14.32
CA THR A 160 17.07 -7.01 15.18
C THR A 160 18.51 -7.26 15.64
N ILE A 161 18.83 -8.50 16.01
CA ILE A 161 20.18 -8.90 16.41
C ILE A 161 21.15 -8.69 15.24
N ASP A 162 20.84 -9.21 14.06
CA ASP A 162 21.72 -9.09 12.89
C ASP A 162 21.97 -7.64 12.49
N LEU A 163 20.96 -6.80 12.59
CA LEU A 163 21.10 -5.37 12.29
C LEU A 163 21.99 -4.63 13.29
N LEU A 164 21.92 -4.98 14.58
CA LEU A 164 22.54 -4.21 15.66
C LEU A 164 23.81 -4.84 16.21
N TRP A 165 24.06 -6.13 15.95
CA TRP A 165 25.21 -6.86 16.51
C TRP A 165 26.55 -6.32 15.98
N GLY A 166 27.57 -6.46 16.80
CA GLY A 166 28.91 -6.00 16.47
C GLY A 166 28.99 -4.48 16.33
N ASP A 167 29.40 -4.03 15.17
CA ASP A 167 29.50 -2.61 14.85
C ASP A 167 28.21 -2.00 14.27
N GLY A 168 27.14 -2.81 14.08
CA GLY A 168 25.85 -2.38 13.53
C GLY A 168 25.95 -1.82 12.11
N CYS A 169 26.79 -2.40 11.26
CA CYS A 169 27.02 -1.89 9.91
C CYS A 169 25.74 -1.84 9.08
N ASP A 170 24.89 -2.86 9.18
CA ASP A 170 23.64 -2.92 8.44
C ASP A 170 22.62 -1.88 8.93
N ALA A 171 22.51 -1.67 10.24
CA ALA A 171 21.70 -0.59 10.79
C ALA A 171 22.16 0.79 10.31
N ARG A 172 23.49 1.03 10.24
CA ARG A 172 24.04 2.29 9.70
C ARG A 172 23.77 2.42 8.21
N ALA A 173 23.88 1.33 7.44
CA ALA A 173 23.54 1.33 6.02
C ALA A 173 22.08 1.69 5.79
N LEU A 174 21.16 1.09 6.55
CA LEU A 174 19.73 1.44 6.52
C LEU A 174 19.48 2.89 6.90
N ALA A 175 20.12 3.40 7.95
CA ALA A 175 19.98 4.79 8.38
C ALA A 175 20.50 5.79 7.33
N ALA A 176 21.42 5.37 6.47
CA ALA A 176 21.96 6.18 5.38
C ALA A 176 21.12 6.09 4.09
N GLU A 177 20.16 5.16 4.00
CA GLU A 177 19.28 5.07 2.83
C GLU A 177 18.47 6.35 2.65
N LYS A 178 18.46 6.87 1.42
CA LYS A 178 17.64 8.04 1.10
C LYS A 178 16.16 7.66 1.09
N PRO A 179 15.30 8.26 1.93
CA PRO A 179 13.88 8.00 1.91
C PRO A 179 13.23 8.53 0.62
N LEU A 180 12.07 7.98 0.28
CA LEU A 180 11.27 8.47 -0.86
C LEU A 180 10.78 9.90 -0.61
N LEU A 181 10.33 10.16 0.61
CA LEU A 181 9.86 11.47 1.07
C LEU A 181 10.61 11.87 2.35
N THR A 182 10.92 13.15 2.49
CA THR A 182 11.27 13.68 3.81
C THR A 182 10.04 13.72 4.71
N ARG A 183 10.22 13.74 6.03
CA ARG A 183 9.11 13.87 6.99
C ARG A 183 8.23 15.10 6.70
N ASP A 184 8.85 16.22 6.34
CA ASP A 184 8.12 17.45 6.02
C ASP A 184 7.37 17.34 4.69
N ALA A 185 7.95 16.69 3.68
CA ALA A 185 7.26 16.41 2.42
C ALA A 185 6.07 15.46 2.63
N TYR A 186 6.21 14.48 3.52
CA TYR A 186 5.12 13.60 3.90
C TYR A 186 3.99 14.38 4.61
N ARG A 187 4.30 15.19 5.63
CA ARG A 187 3.30 15.99 6.38
C ARG A 187 2.50 16.92 5.49
N ARG A 188 3.16 17.64 4.58
CA ARG A 188 2.48 18.54 3.61
C ARG A 188 1.47 17.86 2.69
N ARG A 189 1.37 16.56 2.68
CA ARG A 189 0.34 15.84 1.92
C ARG A 189 -1.02 15.83 2.63
N PHE A 190 -1.04 16.15 3.92
CA PHE A 190 -2.23 16.16 4.76
C PHE A 190 -2.71 17.58 5.09
N ASP A 191 -1.91 18.59 4.74
CA ASP A 191 -2.27 20.02 4.82
C ASP A 191 -3.13 20.43 3.59
#